data_ec4306da5c0897ea6524c7b831354ff9
#
_entry.id   ec4306da5c0897ea6524c7b831354ff9
#
_cell.length_a   1.000
_cell.length_b   1.000
_cell.length_c   1.000
_cell.angle_alpha   90.00
_cell.angle_beta   90.00
_cell.angle_gamma   90.00
#
_symmetry.space_group_name_H-M   'P 1'
#
loop_
_entity.id
_entity.type
_entity.pdbx_description
1 polymer ?
#
loop_
_entity_poly.entity_id
_entity_poly.type
_entity_poly.pdbx_seq_one_letter_code
_entity_poly.pdbx_strand_id
1 'polypeptide(L)'
;VGSEMCIRDRLYSVPSTVEICCNRGTSGIEGSLSTAVGYAAASDKLNFIAIGDLSFFYDMNALWNVNVRPNLRILLLNNGGGEIFHTLRGLDMSGTSHKFIAAVHKTSAKGWAEERGFLYLQAENEVELAETMQIFTQPEEKERPLLLEVFTNKNKDARMLKNYYHQLKQK
;
A
#
# COMPACT_ATOMS: atom_id res chain seq x y z
N VAL A 1 -6.45 2.49 0.25
CA VAL A 1 -6.91 3.49 1.16
C VAL A 1 -7.99 4.35 0.51
N GLY A 2 -8.94 4.84 1.25
CA GLY A 2 -9.94 5.83 0.90
C GLY A 2 -10.67 5.65 -0.45
N SER A 3 -10.39 6.51 -1.41
CA SER A 3 -11.08 6.55 -2.71
C SER A 3 -10.80 5.36 -3.61
N GLU A 4 -9.61 4.79 -3.56
CA GLU A 4 -9.23 3.65 -4.40
C GLU A 4 -9.96 2.36 -4.00
N MET A 5 -10.21 2.16 -2.71
CA MET A 5 -10.99 1.01 -2.22
C MET A 5 -12.45 1.08 -2.68
N CYS A 6 -13.05 2.27 -2.76
CA CYS A 6 -14.40 2.44 -3.32
C CYS A 6 -14.46 2.07 -4.81
N ILE A 7 -13.41 2.35 -5.56
CA ILE A 7 -13.29 1.94 -6.97
C ILE A 7 -13.25 0.42 -7.06
N ARG A 8 -12.43 -0.22 -6.23
CA ARG A 8 -12.28 -1.67 -6.20
C ARG A 8 -13.61 -2.36 -5.85
N ASP A 9 -14.29 -1.96 -4.79
CA ASP A 9 -15.55 -2.58 -4.32
C ASP A 9 -16.67 -2.50 -5.37
N ARG A 10 -16.61 -1.51 -6.25
CA ARG A 10 -17.61 -1.31 -7.31
C ARG A 10 -17.24 -1.99 -8.63
N LEU A 11 -15.96 -2.25 -8.89
CA LEU A 11 -15.48 -2.70 -10.19
C LEU A 11 -14.98 -4.15 -10.20
N TYR A 12 -14.63 -4.70 -9.05
CA TYR A 12 -14.10 -6.05 -8.95
C TYR A 12 -14.94 -6.88 -7.98
N SER A 13 -15.51 -7.98 -8.47
CA SER A 13 -16.15 -8.97 -7.62
C SER A 13 -15.09 -9.69 -6.78
N VAL A 14 -15.35 -9.83 -5.50
CA VAL A 14 -14.48 -10.52 -4.56
C VAL A 14 -15.20 -11.77 -4.09
N PRO A 15 -14.50 -12.91 -3.97
CA PRO A 15 -15.10 -14.10 -3.39
C PRO A 15 -15.70 -13.82 -2.01
N SER A 16 -16.85 -14.41 -1.72
CA SER A 16 -17.55 -14.24 -0.42
C SER A 16 -16.74 -14.70 0.80
N THR A 17 -15.68 -15.49 0.56
CA THR A 17 -14.74 -15.94 1.59
C THR A 17 -13.71 -14.87 1.99
N VAL A 18 -13.61 -13.79 1.22
CA VAL A 18 -12.67 -12.68 1.46
C VAL A 18 -13.43 -11.51 2.08
N GLU A 19 -13.05 -11.16 3.29
CA GLU A 19 -13.51 -9.95 3.96
C GLU A 19 -12.63 -8.76 3.56
N ILE A 20 -13.24 -7.63 3.26
CA ILE A 20 -12.53 -6.42 2.88
C ILE A 20 -12.87 -5.32 3.87
N CYS A 21 -11.83 -4.81 4.49
CA CYS A 21 -11.90 -3.68 5.39
C CYS A 21 -11.21 -2.46 4.78
N CYS A 22 -11.76 -1.29 5.03
CA CYS A 22 -11.18 -0.03 4.59
C CYS A 22 -11.08 0.92 5.78
N ASN A 23 -9.88 1.46 6.00
CA ASN A 23 -9.68 2.43 7.06
C ASN A 23 -10.19 3.80 6.60
N ARG A 24 -11.49 4.06 6.82
CA ARG A 24 -12.18 5.31 6.48
C ARG A 24 -12.99 5.83 7.65
N GLY A 25 -13.14 7.15 7.67
CA GLY A 25 -13.93 7.85 8.68
C GLY A 25 -13.51 9.31 8.73
N THR A 26 -12.23 9.56 8.84
CA THR A 26 -11.63 10.90 8.78
C THR A 26 -10.64 10.98 7.62
N SER A 27 -10.31 12.19 7.20
CA SER A 27 -9.23 12.42 6.24
C SER A 27 -7.90 12.36 6.98
N GLY A 28 -7.08 11.39 6.65
CA GLY A 28 -5.75 11.14 7.22
C GLY A 28 -5.15 9.93 6.53
N ILE A 29 -3.84 9.79 6.61
CA ILE A 29 -3.09 8.67 6.04
C ILE A 29 -2.37 7.84 7.09
N GLU A 30 -2.36 8.31 8.32
CA GLU A 30 -1.85 7.61 9.50
C GLU A 30 -2.87 6.60 10.06
N GLY A 31 -2.39 5.65 10.87
CA GLY A 31 -3.22 4.68 11.59
C GLY A 31 -3.67 3.47 10.76
N SER A 32 -3.44 3.46 9.44
CA SER A 32 -3.86 2.35 8.57
C SER A 32 -3.08 1.08 8.84
N LEU A 33 -1.77 1.20 9.06
CA LEU A 33 -0.90 0.07 9.37
C LEU A 33 -1.17 -0.48 10.76
N SER A 34 -1.33 0.40 11.76
CA SER A 34 -1.70 0.03 13.14
C SER A 34 -3.03 -0.72 13.18
N THR A 35 -4.03 -0.26 12.42
CA THR A 35 -5.32 -0.94 12.30
C THR A 35 -5.15 -2.35 11.71
N ALA A 36 -4.35 -2.50 10.65
CA ALA A 36 -4.10 -3.79 10.02
C ALA A 36 -3.35 -4.76 10.96
N VAL A 37 -2.36 -4.27 11.70
CA VAL A 37 -1.63 -5.07 12.70
C VAL A 37 -2.59 -5.55 13.80
N GLY A 38 -3.44 -4.66 14.31
CA GLY A 38 -4.44 -5.01 15.33
C GLY A 38 -5.46 -6.04 14.83
N TYR A 39 -5.93 -5.88 13.58
CA TYR A 39 -6.83 -6.84 12.95
C TYR A 39 -6.16 -8.20 12.76
N ALA A 40 -4.93 -8.24 12.24
CA ALA A 40 -4.16 -9.47 12.06
C ALA A 40 -3.87 -10.17 13.38
N ALA A 41 -3.60 -9.43 14.45
CA ALA A 41 -3.39 -9.99 15.78
C ALA A 41 -4.64 -10.70 16.34
N ALA A 42 -5.83 -10.23 15.99
CA ALA A 42 -7.12 -10.77 16.41
C ALA A 42 -7.71 -11.81 15.42
N SER A 43 -7.04 -12.10 14.31
CA SER A 43 -7.53 -12.96 13.24
C SER A 43 -6.65 -14.21 13.08
N ASP A 44 -7.28 -15.35 12.83
CA ASP A 44 -6.58 -16.59 12.46
C ASP A 44 -6.48 -16.79 10.93
N LYS A 45 -6.93 -15.81 10.15
CA LYS A 45 -6.83 -15.82 8.69
C LYS A 45 -5.54 -15.13 8.25
N LEU A 46 -5.13 -15.35 7.01
CA LEU A 46 -4.15 -14.49 6.35
C LEU A 46 -4.73 -13.10 6.12
N ASN A 47 -3.96 -12.10 6.51
CA ASN A 47 -4.36 -10.70 6.42
C ASN A 47 -3.44 -9.96 5.45
N PHE A 48 -4.03 -9.40 4.39
CA PHE A 48 -3.33 -8.62 3.39
C PHE A 48 -3.69 -7.15 3.56
N ILE A 49 -2.69 -6.28 3.65
CA ILE A 49 -2.87 -4.84 3.56
C ILE A 49 -2.19 -4.31 2.31
N ALA A 50 -2.91 -3.50 1.51
CA ALA A 50 -2.31 -2.66 0.48
C ALA A 50 -2.24 -1.23 1.02
N ILE A 51 -1.03 -0.66 1.03
CA ILE A 51 -0.76 0.64 1.67
C ILE A 51 0.24 1.44 0.83
N GLY A 52 0.05 2.76 0.74
CA GLY A 52 1.01 3.67 0.12
C GLY A 52 2.18 4.00 1.06
N ASP A 53 3.27 4.46 0.48
CA ASP A 53 4.53 4.77 1.16
C ASP A 53 4.37 5.78 2.30
N LEU A 54 3.75 6.91 2.07
CA LEU A 54 3.55 7.91 3.12
C LEU A 54 2.69 7.36 4.26
N SER A 55 1.59 6.65 3.96
CA SER A 55 0.78 6.00 4.98
C SER A 55 1.57 4.99 5.79
N PHE A 56 2.44 4.23 5.15
CA PHE A 56 3.32 3.27 5.82
C PHE A 56 4.32 3.98 6.73
N PHE A 57 5.05 4.97 6.22
CA PHE A 57 6.10 5.66 6.99
C PHE A 57 5.56 6.51 8.13
N TYR A 58 4.36 7.09 7.99
CA TYR A 58 3.70 7.80 9.09
C TYR A 58 3.27 6.88 10.25
N ASP A 59 3.10 5.59 10.00
CA ASP A 59 2.59 4.62 10.97
C ASP A 59 3.52 3.40 11.15
N MET A 60 4.78 3.48 10.65
CA MET A 60 5.73 2.35 10.67
C MET A 60 6.08 1.84 12.06
N ASN A 61 5.88 2.65 13.08
CA ASN A 61 6.02 2.26 14.47
C ASN A 61 5.03 1.16 14.90
N ALA A 62 3.96 0.94 14.16
CA ALA A 62 3.05 -0.19 14.38
C ALA A 62 3.73 -1.56 14.30
N LEU A 63 4.88 -1.65 13.62
CA LEU A 63 5.58 -2.91 13.38
C LEU A 63 6.60 -3.30 14.45
N TRP A 64 6.85 -2.48 15.45
CA TRP A 64 7.87 -2.78 16.48
C TRP A 64 7.37 -3.62 17.66
N ASN A 65 6.05 -3.78 17.77
CA ASN A 65 5.44 -4.46 18.90
C ASN A 65 5.35 -5.97 18.71
N VAL A 66 5.12 -6.67 19.83
CA VAL A 66 5.08 -8.15 19.89
C VAL A 66 3.83 -8.78 19.25
N ASN A 67 2.84 -7.96 18.85
CA ASN A 67 1.58 -8.45 18.30
C ASN A 67 1.62 -8.63 16.77
N VAL A 68 2.75 -8.31 16.14
CA VAL A 68 2.93 -8.56 14.70
C VAL A 68 3.07 -10.06 14.49
N ARG A 69 2.08 -10.66 13.81
CA ARG A 69 1.98 -12.10 13.61
C ARG A 69 2.40 -12.49 12.18
N PRO A 70 2.84 -13.76 11.98
CA PRO A 70 3.21 -14.29 10.66
C PRO A 70 2.09 -14.24 9.61
N ASN A 71 0.83 -14.17 10.03
CA ASN A 71 -0.33 -14.08 9.17
C ASN A 71 -0.50 -12.69 8.50
N LEU A 72 0.36 -11.71 8.79
CA LEU A 72 0.32 -10.37 8.19
C LEU A 72 1.18 -10.30 6.92
N ARG A 73 0.59 -9.77 5.85
CA ARG A 73 1.24 -9.53 4.56
C ARG A 73 0.99 -8.12 4.10
N ILE A 74 2.06 -7.35 3.92
CA ILE A 74 2.02 -5.94 3.56
C ILE A 74 2.45 -5.78 2.11
N LEU A 75 1.56 -5.30 1.25
CA LEU A 75 1.87 -4.80 -0.08
C LEU A 75 2.06 -3.29 0.02
N LEU A 76 3.30 -2.85 -0.01
CA LEU A 76 3.68 -1.46 0.06
C LEU A 76 3.91 -0.90 -1.35
N LEU A 77 3.08 0.06 -1.75
CA LEU A 77 3.24 0.78 -3.02
C LEU A 77 4.08 2.03 -2.77
N ASN A 78 5.34 2.00 -3.20
CA ASN A 78 6.29 3.08 -2.99
C ASN A 78 6.53 3.84 -4.30
N ASN A 79 5.84 4.97 -4.45
CA ASN A 79 6.00 5.88 -5.59
C ASN A 79 6.86 7.11 -5.26
N GLY A 80 7.38 7.19 -4.03
CA GLY A 80 8.25 8.25 -3.55
C GLY A 80 7.52 9.52 -3.13
N GLY A 81 6.25 9.44 -2.69
CA GLY A 81 5.51 10.59 -2.15
C GLY A 81 4.01 10.59 -2.41
N GLY A 82 3.35 11.70 -2.09
CA GLY A 82 1.92 11.88 -2.23
C GLY A 82 1.47 12.15 -3.67
N GLU A 83 1.25 11.11 -4.44
CA GLU A 83 0.89 11.21 -5.85
C GLU A 83 -0.47 11.87 -6.11
N ILE A 84 -1.42 11.71 -5.20
CA ILE A 84 -2.74 12.32 -5.33
C ILE A 84 -2.68 13.82 -5.60
N PHE A 85 -1.68 14.51 -5.08
CA PHE A 85 -1.51 15.94 -5.27
C PHE A 85 -1.18 16.32 -6.72
N HIS A 86 -0.61 15.41 -7.51
CA HIS A 86 -0.35 15.60 -8.94
C HIS A 86 -1.62 15.47 -9.80
N THR A 87 -2.70 14.95 -9.25
CA THR A 87 -3.99 14.79 -9.96
C THR A 87 -5.00 15.88 -9.61
N LEU A 88 -4.75 16.69 -8.57
CA LEU A 88 -5.64 17.76 -8.14
C LEU A 88 -5.55 18.96 -9.09
N ARG A 89 -6.72 19.44 -9.52
CA ARG A 89 -6.80 20.62 -10.39
C ARG A 89 -6.46 21.90 -9.60
N GLY A 90 -5.65 22.76 -10.21
CA GLY A 90 -5.32 24.07 -9.63
C GLY A 90 -4.18 24.05 -8.62
N LEU A 91 -3.56 22.90 -8.37
CA LEU A 91 -2.37 22.79 -7.52
C LEU A 91 -1.12 22.79 -8.40
N ASP A 92 -0.30 23.82 -8.27
CA ASP A 92 1.03 23.84 -8.89
C ASP A 92 1.99 23.02 -8.03
N MET A 93 2.41 21.88 -8.57
CA MET A 93 3.32 20.94 -7.91
C MET A 93 4.79 21.21 -8.24
N SER A 94 5.14 22.44 -8.66
CA SER A 94 6.53 22.88 -8.86
C SER A 94 7.18 23.34 -7.54
N GLY A 95 8.51 23.29 -7.50
CA GLY A 95 9.32 23.89 -6.42
C GLY A 95 8.95 23.40 -5.02
N THR A 96 8.56 24.35 -4.16
CA THR A 96 8.27 24.12 -2.74
C THR A 96 7.08 23.19 -2.51
N SER A 97 6.03 23.30 -3.33
CA SER A 97 4.84 22.45 -3.25
C SER A 97 5.19 20.97 -3.49
N HIS A 98 6.06 20.69 -4.45
CA HIS A 98 6.53 19.34 -4.72
C HIS A 98 7.28 18.74 -3.52
N LYS A 99 8.09 19.55 -2.84
CA LYS A 99 8.87 19.09 -1.68
C LYS A 99 8.00 18.88 -0.44
N PHE A 100 7.13 19.84 -0.11
CA PHE A 100 6.45 19.85 1.19
C PHE A 100 5.02 19.30 1.13
N ILE A 101 4.28 19.50 0.06
CA ILE A 101 2.91 19.00 -0.07
C ILE A 101 2.94 17.53 -0.50
N ALA A 102 3.69 17.20 -1.56
CA ALA A 102 3.82 15.81 -1.98
C ALA A 102 4.79 14.99 -1.11
N ALA A 103 5.51 15.62 -0.20
CA ALA A 103 6.45 14.97 0.72
C ALA A 103 7.38 13.96 0.01
N VAL A 104 7.97 14.40 -1.10
CA VAL A 104 8.80 13.53 -1.96
C VAL A 104 10.01 12.99 -1.20
N HIS A 105 10.24 11.68 -1.31
CA HIS A 105 11.33 10.98 -0.64
C HIS A 105 11.95 9.89 -1.52
N LYS A 106 13.02 9.28 -1.00
CA LYS A 106 13.70 8.11 -1.58
C LYS A 106 13.87 7.00 -0.54
N THR A 107 12.99 6.99 0.45
CA THR A 107 13.06 6.04 1.56
C THR A 107 12.53 4.69 1.12
N SER A 108 13.22 3.61 1.51
CA SER A 108 12.74 2.23 1.40
C SER A 108 12.38 1.69 2.78
N ALA A 109 11.40 0.81 2.83
CA ALA A 109 11.01 0.11 4.04
C ALA A 109 11.95 -1.05 4.40
N LYS A 110 12.90 -1.41 3.53
CA LYS A 110 13.76 -2.61 3.64
C LYS A 110 14.40 -2.74 5.01
N GLY A 111 15.19 -1.74 5.42
CA GLY A 111 15.95 -1.82 6.67
C GLY A 111 15.04 -1.99 7.89
N TRP A 112 13.90 -1.28 7.92
CA TRP A 112 12.93 -1.40 9.00
C TRP A 112 12.25 -2.77 9.01
N ALA A 113 11.83 -3.26 7.85
CA ALA A 113 11.17 -4.55 7.71
C ALA A 113 12.09 -5.70 8.15
N GLU A 114 13.34 -5.71 7.69
CA GLU A 114 14.33 -6.73 8.05
C GLU A 114 14.65 -6.71 9.55
N GLU A 115 14.84 -5.52 10.13
CA GLU A 115 15.08 -5.36 11.57
C GLU A 115 13.90 -5.84 12.43
N ARG A 116 12.66 -5.69 11.91
CA ARG A 116 11.45 -6.17 12.59
C ARG A 116 11.10 -7.63 12.27
N GLY A 117 11.97 -8.36 11.59
CA GLY A 117 11.85 -9.78 11.34
C GLY A 117 10.91 -10.15 10.18
N PHE A 118 10.54 -9.21 9.33
CA PHE A 118 9.77 -9.51 8.13
C PHE A 118 10.60 -10.25 7.08
N LEU A 119 9.95 -11.14 6.33
CA LEU A 119 10.47 -11.55 5.03
C LEU A 119 10.22 -10.39 4.05
N TYR A 120 11.31 -9.72 3.68
CA TYR A 120 11.24 -8.58 2.75
C TYR A 120 11.40 -9.05 1.31
N LEU A 121 10.50 -8.58 0.45
CA LEU A 121 10.51 -8.76 -0.99
C LEU A 121 10.43 -7.38 -1.64
N GLN A 122 11.02 -7.23 -2.84
CA GLN A 122 10.90 -5.99 -3.61
C GLN A 122 10.64 -6.27 -5.08
N ALA A 123 10.00 -5.32 -5.75
CA ALA A 123 9.80 -5.33 -7.20
C ALA A 123 9.89 -3.91 -7.77
N GLU A 124 10.67 -3.74 -8.84
CA GLU A 124 10.85 -2.47 -9.57
C GLU A 124 10.29 -2.54 -11.00
N ASN A 125 9.88 -3.72 -11.44
CA ASN A 125 9.33 -3.98 -12.77
C ASN A 125 8.32 -5.11 -12.73
N GLU A 126 7.61 -5.32 -13.86
CA GLU A 126 6.52 -6.29 -13.98
C GLU A 126 6.99 -7.74 -13.82
N VAL A 127 8.21 -8.08 -14.23
CA VAL A 127 8.75 -9.44 -14.09
C VAL A 127 9.00 -9.76 -12.63
N GLU A 128 9.72 -8.90 -11.93
CA GLU A 128 9.97 -9.03 -10.49
C GLU A 128 8.67 -9.03 -9.69
N LEU A 129 7.69 -8.20 -10.08
CA LEU A 129 6.38 -8.18 -9.45
C LEU A 129 5.67 -9.54 -9.63
N ALA A 130 5.68 -10.12 -10.83
CA ALA A 130 5.06 -11.42 -11.08
C ALA A 130 5.70 -12.53 -10.25
N GLU A 131 7.03 -12.56 -10.12
CA GLU A 131 7.76 -13.53 -9.32
C GLU A 131 7.49 -13.36 -7.82
N THR A 132 7.59 -12.13 -7.30
CA THR A 132 7.37 -11.85 -5.88
C THR A 132 5.92 -12.04 -5.46
N MET A 133 4.96 -11.76 -6.32
CA MET A 133 3.52 -12.00 -6.08
C MET A 133 3.21 -13.49 -5.92
N GLN A 134 3.92 -14.38 -6.59
CA GLN A 134 3.76 -15.83 -6.38
C GLN A 134 4.09 -16.22 -4.94
N ILE A 135 5.13 -15.64 -4.35
CA ILE A 135 5.51 -15.87 -2.95
C ILE A 135 4.53 -15.17 -2.00
N PHE A 136 4.18 -13.91 -2.33
CA PHE A 136 3.33 -13.06 -1.50
C PHE A 136 1.91 -13.60 -1.34
N THR A 137 1.37 -14.25 -2.37
CA THR A 137 -0.02 -14.75 -2.40
C THR A 137 -0.16 -16.23 -2.03
N GLN A 138 0.92 -16.93 -1.68
CA GLN A 138 0.84 -18.32 -1.24
C GLN A 138 -0.13 -18.47 -0.06
N PRO A 139 -1.02 -19.48 -0.08
CA PRO A 139 -2.05 -19.63 0.94
C PRO A 139 -1.51 -20.06 2.31
N GLU A 140 -0.32 -20.70 2.32
CA GLU A 140 0.28 -21.16 3.57
C GLU A 140 0.81 -19.98 4.39
N GLU A 141 0.57 -20.01 5.68
CA GLU A 141 1.19 -19.10 6.63
C GLU A 141 2.70 -19.34 6.66
N LYS A 142 3.46 -18.27 6.65
CA LYS A 142 4.92 -18.33 6.76
C LYS A 142 5.33 -18.26 8.24
N GLU A 143 6.57 -18.59 8.53
CA GLU A 143 7.13 -18.44 9.89
C GLU A 143 7.28 -16.96 10.29
N ARG A 144 7.29 -16.06 9.31
CA ARG A 144 7.47 -14.62 9.49
C ARG A 144 6.45 -13.83 8.68
N PRO A 145 6.05 -12.64 9.14
CA PRO A 145 5.24 -11.74 8.32
C PRO A 145 5.99 -11.33 7.05
N LEU A 146 5.25 -11.01 5.98
CA LEU A 146 5.83 -10.58 4.70
C LEU A 146 5.58 -9.10 4.44
N LEU A 147 6.60 -8.46 3.87
CA LEU A 147 6.47 -7.14 3.27
C LEU A 147 6.99 -7.18 1.84
N LEU A 148 6.12 -6.92 0.88
CA LEU A 148 6.47 -6.72 -0.53
C LEU A 148 6.41 -5.22 -0.83
N GLU A 149 7.58 -4.62 -1.09
CA GLU A 149 7.70 -3.23 -1.51
C GLU A 149 7.78 -3.16 -3.04
N VAL A 150 6.80 -2.50 -3.64
CA VAL A 150 6.72 -2.30 -5.09
C VAL A 150 7.05 -0.86 -5.39
N PHE A 151 8.18 -0.65 -6.07
CA PHE A 151 8.59 0.68 -6.51
C PHE A 151 7.91 1.03 -7.81
N THR A 152 7.19 2.13 -7.81
CA THR A 152 6.48 2.62 -8.99
C THR A 152 6.95 4.02 -9.39
N ASN A 153 6.47 4.49 -10.53
CA ASN A 153 6.83 5.81 -11.04
C ASN A 153 5.61 6.72 -11.07
N LYS A 154 5.59 7.72 -10.19
CA LYS A 154 4.49 8.68 -10.02
C LYS A 154 3.95 9.27 -11.33
N ASN A 155 4.81 9.56 -12.32
CA ASN A 155 4.36 10.14 -13.58
C ASN A 155 3.66 9.11 -14.47
N LYS A 156 4.12 7.86 -14.44
CA LYS A 156 3.44 6.75 -15.14
C LYS A 156 2.12 6.43 -14.46
N ASP A 157 2.10 6.36 -13.15
CA ASP A 157 0.94 6.01 -12.33
C ASP A 157 -0.17 7.07 -12.49
N ALA A 158 0.16 8.36 -12.39
CA ALA A 158 -0.79 9.45 -12.63
C ALA A 158 -1.40 9.41 -14.04
N ARG A 159 -0.59 9.06 -15.05
CA ARG A 159 -1.07 8.91 -16.43
C ARG A 159 -1.99 7.69 -16.58
N MET A 160 -1.63 6.56 -15.98
CA MET A 160 -2.45 5.36 -15.99
C MET A 160 -3.80 5.61 -15.32
N LEU A 161 -3.81 6.25 -14.16
CA LEU A 161 -5.02 6.61 -13.44
C LEU A 161 -5.93 7.54 -14.25
N LYS A 162 -5.38 8.56 -14.90
CA LYS A 162 -6.13 9.45 -15.79
C LYS A 162 -6.76 8.69 -16.96
N ASN A 163 -6.01 7.78 -17.59
CA ASN A 163 -6.51 6.97 -18.69
C ASN A 163 -7.63 6.03 -18.23
N TYR A 164 -7.47 5.42 -17.07
CA TYR A 164 -8.50 4.57 -16.47
C TYR A 164 -9.82 5.32 -16.24
N TYR A 165 -9.78 6.49 -15.61
CA TYR A 165 -10.96 7.32 -15.41
C TYR A 165 -11.58 7.81 -16.72
N HIS A 166 -10.78 8.06 -17.74
CA HIS A 166 -11.29 8.44 -19.06
C HIS A 166 -12.06 7.28 -19.72
N GLN A 167 -11.54 6.06 -19.62
CA GLN A 167 -12.22 4.87 -20.15
C GLN A 167 -13.53 4.56 -19.42
N LEU A 168 -13.60 4.79 -18.10
CA LEU A 168 -14.83 4.60 -17.32
C LEU A 168 -15.96 5.57 -17.71
N LYS A 169 -15.62 6.77 -18.18
CA LYS A 169 -16.62 7.77 -18.61
C LYS A 169 -17.17 7.50 -20.01
N GLN A 170 -16.55 6.61 -20.76
CA GLN A 170 -16.98 6.24 -22.12
C GLN A 170 -17.89 4.99 -22.14
N LYS A 171 -18.06 4.34 -21.02
CA LYS A 171 -19.04 3.27 -20.80
C LYS A 171 -20.30 3.82 -20.10
#